data_5bbdbcbc6e502d2d4cd2f6f0be31a009
#
_entry.id   5bbdbcbc6e502d2d4cd2f6f0be31a009
#
_cell.length_a   1.000
_cell.length_b   1.000
_cell.length_c   1.000
_cell.angle_alpha   90.00
_cell.angle_beta   90.00
_cell.angle_gamma   90.00
#
_symmetry.space_group_name_H-M   'P 1'
#
loop_
_entity.id
_entity.type
_entity.pdbx_description
1 polymer ?
#
loop_
_entity_poly.entity_id
_entity_poly.type
_entity_poly.pdbx_seq_one_letter_code
_entity_poly.pdbx_strand_id
1 'polypeptide(L)'
;MSELEAENQRLQSLLNYVERTPEYSYITARVTAKDPGYYFDVFVVNAGFNNGVEVNDAVITPDGLVGRVTEVGGTWSKVMAIIDSRSSVSATVERTRDNGIINGIDQSEGSSGLCEMAFLPLEAELLPGDSVITNGLGGLFPKGIIIGQVVEVSEEAGSTGKTVRIKPAVDFLHLEEVLIV
;
A
#
# COMPACT_ATOMS: atom_id res chain seq x y z
N MET A 1 -8.40 -3.96 26.24
CA MET A 1 -8.94 -4.80 25.16
C MET A 1 -8.13 -6.08 25.04
N SER A 2 -8.76 -7.22 25.00
CA SER A 2 -8.06 -8.50 24.87
C SER A 2 -7.58 -8.69 23.43
N GLU A 3 -6.58 -9.55 23.25
CA GLU A 3 -6.06 -9.93 21.94
C GLU A 3 -7.16 -10.52 21.05
N LEU A 4 -8.04 -11.35 21.62
CA LEU A 4 -9.15 -11.97 20.92
C LEU A 4 -10.16 -10.94 20.39
N GLU A 5 -10.46 -9.91 21.19
CA GLU A 5 -11.35 -8.82 20.77
C GLU A 5 -10.74 -8.01 19.63
N ALA A 6 -9.44 -7.73 19.68
CA ALA A 6 -8.73 -7.02 18.62
C ALA A 6 -8.75 -7.84 17.33
N GLU A 7 -8.52 -9.14 17.41
CA GLU A 7 -8.60 -10.03 16.25
C GLU A 7 -10.01 -10.06 15.65
N ASN A 8 -11.04 -10.13 16.49
CA ASN A 8 -12.43 -10.10 16.03
C ASN A 8 -12.75 -8.80 15.29
N GLN A 9 -12.30 -7.66 15.78
CA GLN A 9 -12.51 -6.38 15.12
C GLN A 9 -11.82 -6.31 13.77
N ARG A 10 -10.60 -6.81 13.66
CA ARG A 10 -9.88 -6.85 12.38
C ARG A 10 -10.60 -7.73 11.37
N LEU A 11 -11.00 -8.93 11.77
CA LEU A 11 -11.70 -9.87 10.89
C LEU A 11 -13.05 -9.32 10.44
N GLN A 12 -13.78 -8.65 11.33
CA GLN A 12 -15.06 -8.01 11.01
C GLN A 12 -14.86 -6.89 9.97
N SER A 13 -13.79 -6.10 10.12
CA SER A 13 -13.48 -5.05 9.15
C SER A 13 -13.16 -5.61 7.78
N LEU A 14 -12.39 -6.70 7.71
CA LEU A 14 -12.09 -7.39 6.45
C LEU A 14 -13.36 -7.92 5.79
N LEU A 15 -14.23 -8.57 6.55
CA LEU A 15 -15.48 -9.11 6.03
C LEU A 15 -16.39 -7.99 5.51
N ASN A 16 -16.53 -6.90 6.23
CA ASN A 16 -17.32 -5.76 5.81
C ASN A 16 -16.80 -5.16 4.51
N TYR A 17 -15.47 -5.09 4.34
CA TYR A 17 -14.87 -4.58 3.12
C TYR A 17 -15.21 -5.47 1.92
N VAL A 18 -15.08 -6.78 2.05
CA VAL A 18 -15.40 -7.76 1.00
C VAL A 18 -16.87 -7.65 0.59
N GLU A 19 -17.78 -7.52 1.56
CA GLU A 19 -19.21 -7.38 1.30
C GLU A 19 -19.57 -6.08 0.56
N ARG A 20 -18.83 -4.98 0.83
CA ARG A 20 -19.07 -3.68 0.18
C ARG A 20 -18.49 -3.59 -1.22
N THR A 21 -17.51 -4.42 -1.56
CA THR A 21 -16.83 -4.37 -2.86
C THR A 21 -16.81 -5.75 -3.52
N PRO A 22 -18.00 -6.27 -3.94
CA PRO A 22 -18.09 -7.63 -4.48
C PRO A 22 -17.54 -7.83 -5.88
N GLU A 23 -17.10 -6.75 -6.54
CA GLU A 23 -16.57 -6.80 -7.93
C GLU A 23 -15.20 -7.48 -8.03
N TYR A 24 -14.53 -7.72 -6.92
CA TYR A 24 -13.22 -8.38 -6.90
C TYR A 24 -13.28 -9.68 -6.11
N SER A 25 -12.44 -10.63 -6.51
CA SER A 25 -12.22 -11.84 -5.71
C SER A 25 -11.17 -11.55 -4.65
N TYR A 26 -11.43 -11.92 -3.41
CA TYR A 26 -10.53 -11.65 -2.28
C TYR A 26 -10.09 -12.94 -1.63
N ILE A 27 -8.81 -12.99 -1.27
CA ILE A 27 -8.23 -14.06 -0.49
C ILE A 27 -7.76 -13.45 0.82
N THR A 28 -8.29 -13.94 1.94
CA THR A 28 -7.86 -13.50 3.27
C THR A 28 -6.57 -14.22 3.64
N ALA A 29 -5.58 -13.49 4.10
CA ALA A 29 -4.30 -14.04 4.50
C ALA A 29 -3.80 -13.39 5.79
N ARG A 30 -2.95 -14.10 6.50
CA ARG A 30 -2.32 -13.64 7.74
C ARG A 30 -0.82 -13.50 7.54
N VAL A 31 -0.24 -12.45 8.08
CA VAL A 31 1.21 -12.25 8.08
C VAL A 31 1.84 -13.27 9.02
N THR A 32 2.76 -14.10 8.50
CA THR A 32 3.43 -15.15 9.26
C THR A 32 4.90 -14.87 9.52
N ALA A 33 5.54 -14.05 8.69
CA ALA A 33 6.94 -13.71 8.85
C ALA A 33 7.22 -12.36 8.20
N LYS A 34 8.24 -11.65 8.69
CA LYS A 34 8.72 -10.40 8.11
C LYS A 34 10.23 -10.43 8.00
N ASP A 35 10.78 -9.69 7.05
CA ASP A 35 12.21 -9.51 6.97
C ASP A 35 12.71 -8.72 8.20
N PRO A 36 13.93 -8.99 8.68
CA PRO A 36 14.51 -8.23 9.77
C PRO A 36 14.64 -6.76 9.39
N GLY A 37 13.98 -5.88 10.13
CA GLY A 37 13.98 -4.46 9.88
C GLY A 37 13.01 -3.75 10.80
N TYR A 38 12.94 -2.44 10.69
CA TYR A 38 12.08 -1.62 11.54
C TYR A 38 10.61 -1.65 11.08
N TYR A 39 10.36 -1.92 9.80
CA TYR A 39 9.03 -1.89 9.20
C TYR A 39 8.77 -3.14 8.37
N PHE A 40 7.51 -3.47 8.14
CA PHE A 40 7.08 -4.56 7.27
C PHE A 40 7.18 -4.14 5.80
N ASP A 41 8.40 -3.91 5.28
CA ASP A 41 8.59 -3.57 3.87
C ASP A 41 8.52 -4.80 2.97
N VAL A 42 8.95 -5.96 3.46
CA VAL A 42 8.74 -7.26 2.80
C VAL A 42 8.31 -8.27 3.87
N PHE A 43 7.25 -9.01 3.60
CA PHE A 43 6.73 -9.99 4.56
C PHE A 43 6.10 -11.18 3.83
N VAL A 44 5.84 -12.23 4.60
CA VAL A 44 5.25 -13.48 4.11
C VAL A 44 3.85 -13.65 4.70
N VAL A 45 2.92 -14.09 3.88
CA VAL A 45 1.55 -14.41 4.29
C VAL A 45 1.25 -15.89 4.07
N ASN A 46 0.23 -16.40 4.77
CA ASN A 46 -0.12 -17.81 4.78
C ASN A 46 -1.10 -18.23 3.68
N ALA A 47 -1.06 -17.57 2.55
CA ALA A 47 -1.83 -17.94 1.36
C ALA A 47 -0.91 -17.97 0.16
N GLY A 48 -1.08 -18.94 -0.73
CA GLY A 48 -0.22 -19.10 -1.88
C GLY A 48 -0.97 -19.65 -3.08
N PHE A 49 -0.23 -20.27 -3.99
CA PHE A 49 -0.77 -20.82 -5.23
C PHE A 49 -2.00 -21.72 -5.00
N ASN A 50 -1.98 -22.55 -3.97
CA ASN A 50 -3.10 -23.44 -3.64
C ASN A 50 -4.37 -22.68 -3.25
N ASN A 51 -4.25 -21.40 -2.86
CA ASN A 51 -5.37 -20.54 -2.49
C ASN A 51 -5.80 -19.61 -3.64
N GLY A 52 -5.13 -19.73 -4.80
CA GLY A 52 -5.41 -18.87 -5.96
C GLY A 52 -4.59 -17.60 -6.04
N VAL A 53 -3.54 -17.46 -5.24
CA VAL A 53 -2.65 -16.29 -5.28
C VAL A 53 -1.71 -16.37 -6.46
N GLU A 54 -1.55 -15.25 -7.16
CA GLU A 54 -0.63 -15.11 -8.29
C GLU A 54 0.34 -13.96 -8.05
N VAL A 55 1.49 -14.01 -8.72
CA VAL A 55 2.45 -12.91 -8.70
C VAL A 55 1.79 -11.65 -9.26
N ASN A 56 2.09 -10.50 -8.66
CA ASN A 56 1.53 -9.18 -8.94
C ASN A 56 0.09 -8.96 -8.44
N ASP A 57 -0.50 -9.90 -7.74
CA ASP A 57 -1.79 -9.65 -7.08
C ASP A 57 -1.64 -8.51 -6.08
N ALA A 58 -2.62 -7.61 -6.05
CA ALA A 58 -2.64 -6.51 -5.11
C ALA A 58 -2.98 -7.00 -3.71
N VAL A 59 -2.34 -6.41 -2.71
CA VAL A 59 -2.57 -6.72 -1.29
C VAL A 59 -3.08 -5.47 -0.61
N ILE A 60 -4.23 -5.59 0.05
CA ILE A 60 -4.92 -4.45 0.67
C ILE A 60 -5.39 -4.80 2.08
N THR A 61 -5.77 -3.76 2.81
CA THR A 61 -6.59 -3.86 4.02
C THR A 61 -7.77 -2.91 3.85
N PRO A 62 -8.76 -2.91 4.76
CA PRO A 62 -9.82 -1.90 4.70
C PRO A 62 -9.31 -0.46 4.80
N ASP A 63 -8.11 -0.25 5.33
CA ASP A 63 -7.49 1.08 5.46
C ASP A 63 -6.86 1.58 4.17
N GLY A 64 -6.39 0.67 3.31
CA GLY A 64 -5.77 1.06 2.06
C GLY A 64 -4.85 0.01 1.44
N LEU A 65 -4.00 0.47 0.53
CA LEU A 65 -3.08 -0.38 -0.21
C LEU A 65 -1.88 -0.78 0.65
N VAL A 66 -1.61 -2.08 0.71
CA VAL A 66 -0.42 -2.64 1.37
C VAL A 66 0.73 -2.77 0.38
N GLY A 67 0.49 -3.41 -0.76
CA GLY A 67 1.52 -3.67 -1.75
C GLY A 67 1.09 -4.70 -2.78
N ARG A 68 2.05 -5.51 -3.23
CA ARG A 68 1.78 -6.55 -4.21
C ARG A 68 2.56 -7.83 -3.90
N VAL A 69 2.05 -8.94 -4.41
CA VAL A 69 2.71 -10.25 -4.31
C VAL A 69 3.88 -10.29 -5.29
N THR A 70 5.06 -10.62 -4.80
CA THR A 70 6.28 -10.72 -5.62
C THR A 70 6.74 -12.15 -5.83
N GLU A 71 6.38 -13.07 -4.92
CA GLU A 71 6.78 -14.46 -4.99
C GLU A 71 5.68 -15.34 -4.40
N VAL A 72 5.41 -16.49 -5.00
CA VAL A 72 4.33 -17.37 -4.58
C VAL A 72 4.86 -18.79 -4.39
N GLY A 73 4.58 -19.35 -3.21
CA GLY A 73 4.75 -20.80 -2.96
C GLY A 73 3.39 -21.48 -2.90
N GLY A 74 3.37 -22.77 -2.59
CA GLY A 74 2.11 -23.53 -2.52
C GLY A 74 1.15 -23.02 -1.48
N THR A 75 1.65 -22.70 -0.29
CA THR A 75 0.85 -22.29 0.87
C THR A 75 1.24 -20.93 1.45
N TRP A 76 2.15 -20.22 0.78
CA TRP A 76 2.67 -18.94 1.23
C TRP A 76 2.89 -18.00 0.06
N SER A 77 2.99 -16.71 0.34
CA SER A 77 3.34 -15.68 -0.65
C SER A 77 4.20 -14.63 0.01
N LYS A 78 5.09 -14.05 -0.78
CA LYS A 78 5.91 -12.92 -0.34
C LYS A 78 5.30 -11.64 -0.89
N VAL A 79 5.13 -10.65 -0.02
CA VAL A 79 4.51 -9.36 -0.34
C VAL A 79 5.53 -8.25 -0.16
N MET A 80 5.65 -7.40 -1.18
CA MET A 80 6.44 -6.17 -1.10
C MET A 80 5.50 -5.02 -0.81
N ALA A 81 5.67 -4.38 0.34
CA ALA A 81 4.86 -3.24 0.74
C ALA A 81 5.22 -1.98 -0.07
N ILE A 82 4.29 -1.03 -0.12
CA ILE A 82 4.50 0.23 -0.86
C ILE A 82 5.62 1.08 -0.27
N ILE A 83 5.99 0.85 0.99
CA ILE A 83 7.09 1.57 1.65
C ILE A 83 8.48 1.04 1.28
N ASP A 84 8.56 -0.11 0.60
CA ASP A 84 9.84 -0.65 0.12
C ASP A 84 10.37 0.23 -1.03
N SER A 85 11.66 0.55 -1.01
CA SER A 85 12.27 1.43 -2.01
C SER A 85 12.21 0.88 -3.43
N ARG A 86 11.95 -0.41 -3.60
CA ARG A 86 11.78 -1.05 -4.91
C ARG A 86 10.35 -1.00 -5.43
N SER A 87 9.41 -0.57 -4.59
CA SER A 87 7.99 -0.50 -4.95
C SER A 87 7.69 0.78 -5.74
N SER A 88 6.83 0.63 -6.76
CA SER A 88 6.41 1.74 -7.61
C SER A 88 4.92 1.58 -7.93
N VAL A 89 4.12 2.58 -7.61
CA VAL A 89 2.65 2.54 -7.77
C VAL A 89 2.19 3.79 -8.49
N SER A 90 1.45 3.62 -9.59
CA SER A 90 0.81 4.74 -10.28
C SER A 90 -0.37 5.25 -9.47
N ALA A 91 -0.39 6.55 -9.21
CA ALA A 91 -1.35 7.15 -8.30
C ALA A 91 -1.89 8.49 -8.80
N THR A 92 -3.03 8.88 -8.24
CA THR A 92 -3.67 10.17 -8.52
C THR A 92 -4.00 10.86 -7.21
N VAL A 93 -3.74 12.16 -7.12
CA VAL A 93 -4.22 12.98 -6.01
C VAL A 93 -5.71 13.20 -6.23
N GLU A 94 -6.52 12.77 -5.27
CA GLU A 94 -7.98 12.74 -5.45
C GLU A 94 -8.59 14.11 -5.71
N ARG A 95 -8.15 15.14 -4.99
CA ARG A 95 -8.69 16.50 -5.10
C ARG A 95 -8.32 17.18 -6.41
N THR A 96 -7.05 17.11 -6.80
CA THR A 96 -6.53 17.85 -7.97
C THR A 96 -6.51 17.04 -9.25
N ARG A 97 -6.62 15.72 -9.16
CA ARG A 97 -6.54 14.77 -10.26
C ARG A 97 -5.18 14.74 -10.95
N ASP A 98 -4.14 15.23 -10.27
CA ASP A 98 -2.77 15.12 -10.78
C ASP A 98 -2.25 13.69 -10.61
N ASN A 99 -1.61 13.18 -11.63
CA ASN A 99 -1.04 11.83 -11.64
C ASN A 99 0.45 11.88 -11.30
N GLY A 100 0.91 10.87 -10.61
CA GLY A 100 2.31 10.70 -10.28
C GLY A 100 2.62 9.24 -9.96
N ILE A 101 3.84 8.98 -9.50
CA ILE A 101 4.27 7.64 -9.13
C ILE A 101 4.72 7.66 -7.67
N ILE A 102 4.17 6.73 -6.89
CA ILE A 102 4.54 6.55 -5.49
C ILE A 102 5.63 5.50 -5.40
N ASN A 103 6.76 5.89 -4.81
CA ASN A 103 7.87 5.00 -4.54
C ASN A 103 8.07 4.90 -3.03
N GLY A 104 8.51 3.74 -2.57
CA GLY A 104 8.97 3.59 -1.20
C GLY A 104 10.29 4.33 -1.00
N ILE A 105 10.58 4.68 0.23
CA ILE A 105 11.83 5.33 0.62
C ILE A 105 12.63 4.32 1.44
N ASP A 106 13.96 4.39 1.36
CA ASP A 106 14.82 3.55 2.17
C ASP A 106 14.57 3.85 3.66
N GLN A 107 13.95 2.88 4.35
CA GLN A 107 13.56 3.05 5.75
C GLN A 107 14.76 3.12 6.70
N SER A 108 15.95 2.70 6.24
CA SER A 108 17.18 2.80 7.05
C SER A 108 17.67 4.24 7.21
N GLU A 109 17.18 5.16 6.38
CA GLU A 109 17.57 6.57 6.43
C GLU A 109 16.63 7.45 7.26
N GLY A 110 15.82 6.84 8.11
CA GLY A 110 14.96 7.58 9.03
C GLY A 110 13.70 8.16 8.41
N SER A 111 13.23 7.60 7.30
CA SER A 111 12.02 8.07 6.61
C SER A 111 10.70 7.68 7.30
N SER A 112 10.77 7.00 8.43
CA SER A 112 9.63 6.75 9.34
C SER A 112 8.38 6.15 8.69
N GLY A 113 8.56 5.22 7.74
CA GLY A 113 7.43 4.54 7.07
C GLY A 113 6.71 5.39 6.05
N LEU A 114 7.30 6.48 5.59
CA LEU A 114 6.71 7.34 4.56
C LEU A 114 7.04 6.83 3.16
N CYS A 115 6.20 7.21 2.20
CA CYS A 115 6.45 7.05 0.77
C CYS A 115 6.70 8.41 0.13
N GLU A 116 7.15 8.40 -1.11
CA GLU A 116 7.42 9.60 -1.88
C GLU A 116 6.66 9.54 -3.20
N MET A 117 6.00 10.65 -3.57
CA MET A 117 5.34 10.77 -4.86
C MET A 117 6.14 11.69 -5.76
N ALA A 118 6.50 11.21 -6.94
CA ALA A 118 7.33 11.90 -7.91
C ALA A 118 6.62 12.01 -9.27
N PHE A 119 7.23 12.70 -10.22
CA PHE A 119 6.71 12.91 -11.58
C PHE A 119 5.39 13.67 -11.63
N LEU A 120 5.16 14.52 -10.61
CA LEU A 120 4.03 15.44 -10.61
C LEU A 120 4.33 16.67 -11.47
N PRO A 121 3.31 17.26 -12.14
CA PRO A 121 3.52 18.52 -12.87
C PRO A 121 4.00 19.64 -11.94
N LEU A 122 4.81 20.56 -12.46
CA LEU A 122 5.28 21.71 -11.70
C LEU A 122 4.14 22.61 -11.22
N GLU A 123 3.08 22.70 -12.01
CA GLU A 123 1.89 23.48 -11.70
C GLU A 123 0.93 22.79 -10.71
N ALA A 124 1.22 21.55 -10.29
CA ALA A 124 0.37 20.84 -9.34
C ALA A 124 0.35 21.55 -8.00
N GLU A 125 -0.84 21.82 -7.49
CA GLU A 125 -1.05 22.52 -6.21
C GLU A 125 -1.52 21.55 -5.14
N LEU A 126 -0.58 20.80 -4.55
CA LEU A 126 -0.87 19.85 -3.51
C LEU A 126 -0.76 20.48 -2.14
N LEU A 127 -1.64 20.08 -1.24
CA LEU A 127 -1.67 20.54 0.14
C LEU A 127 -1.55 19.37 1.10
N PRO A 128 -0.91 19.55 2.26
CA PRO A 128 -0.93 18.52 3.30
C PRO A 128 -2.38 18.13 3.63
N GLY A 129 -2.63 16.82 3.76
CA GLY A 129 -3.96 16.27 3.97
C GLY A 129 -4.67 15.79 2.71
N ASP A 130 -4.15 16.10 1.53
CA ASP A 130 -4.72 15.60 0.28
C ASP A 130 -4.61 14.08 0.22
N SER A 131 -5.70 13.42 -0.18
CA SER A 131 -5.75 11.96 -0.32
C SER A 131 -5.18 11.52 -1.67
N VAL A 132 -4.44 10.42 -1.65
CA VAL A 132 -3.83 9.82 -2.83
C VAL A 132 -4.39 8.43 -3.01
N ILE A 133 -4.82 8.10 -4.23
CA ILE A 133 -5.43 6.81 -4.56
C ILE A 133 -4.72 6.19 -5.77
N THR A 134 -4.89 4.88 -5.95
CA THR A 134 -4.42 4.20 -7.17
C THR A 134 -5.23 4.67 -8.36
N ASN A 135 -4.58 4.80 -9.53
CA ASN A 135 -5.28 5.26 -10.74
C ASN A 135 -5.50 4.17 -11.79
N GLY A 136 -5.05 2.94 -11.52
CA GLY A 136 -5.23 1.82 -12.44
C GLY A 136 -4.28 1.82 -13.64
N LEU A 137 -3.44 2.81 -13.78
CA LEU A 137 -2.46 2.85 -14.87
C LEU A 137 -1.37 1.79 -14.63
N GLY A 138 -0.90 1.17 -15.70
CA GLY A 138 0.08 0.10 -15.62
C GLY A 138 -0.51 -1.29 -15.36
N GLY A 139 -1.78 -1.38 -14.97
CA GLY A 139 -2.51 -2.65 -14.85
C GLY A 139 -2.15 -3.54 -13.67
N LEU A 140 -1.25 -3.10 -12.76
CA LEU A 140 -0.82 -3.91 -11.61
C LEU A 140 -1.78 -3.80 -10.42
N PHE A 141 -2.41 -2.64 -10.25
CA PHE A 141 -3.28 -2.38 -9.11
C PHE A 141 -4.69 -1.97 -9.58
N PRO A 142 -5.74 -2.44 -8.91
CA PRO A 142 -7.10 -1.93 -9.17
C PRO A 142 -7.16 -0.43 -8.90
N LYS A 143 -8.02 0.27 -9.65
CA LYS A 143 -8.22 1.71 -9.49
C LYS A 143 -9.00 2.04 -8.22
N GLY A 144 -8.64 3.16 -7.57
CA GLY A 144 -9.44 3.73 -6.50
C GLY A 144 -9.10 3.24 -5.09
N ILE A 145 -8.01 2.49 -4.93
CA ILE A 145 -7.57 2.05 -3.61
C ILE A 145 -6.81 3.20 -2.93
N ILE A 146 -7.16 3.50 -1.68
CA ILE A 146 -6.49 4.54 -0.91
C ILE A 146 -5.05 4.14 -0.64
N ILE A 147 -4.10 5.02 -0.96
CA ILE A 147 -2.68 4.82 -0.66
C ILE A 147 -2.31 5.53 0.63
N GLY A 148 -2.69 6.81 0.76
CA GLY A 148 -2.36 7.60 1.93
C GLY A 148 -2.68 9.07 1.74
N GLN A 149 -2.00 9.91 2.51
CA GLN A 149 -2.22 11.36 2.51
C GLN A 149 -0.89 12.09 2.37
N VAL A 150 -0.95 13.24 1.69
CA VAL A 150 0.19 14.15 1.59
C VAL A 150 0.50 14.74 2.97
N VAL A 151 1.75 14.64 3.39
CA VAL A 151 2.21 15.24 4.66
C VAL A 151 3.21 16.35 4.45
N GLU A 152 3.95 16.35 3.34
CA GLU A 152 4.95 17.35 3.03
C GLU A 152 5.07 17.54 1.52
N VAL A 153 5.14 18.77 1.06
CA VAL A 153 5.37 19.11 -0.35
C VAL A 153 6.72 19.79 -0.46
N SER A 154 7.59 19.32 -1.34
CA SER A 154 8.94 19.83 -1.53
C SER A 154 9.18 20.16 -3.00
N GLU A 155 9.74 21.34 -3.27
CA GLU A 155 10.23 21.73 -4.58
C GLU A 155 11.74 21.94 -4.49
N GLU A 156 12.49 21.18 -5.28
CA GLU A 156 13.92 21.39 -5.36
C GLU A 156 14.23 22.37 -6.49
N ALA A 157 15.12 23.33 -6.23
CA ALA A 157 15.55 24.28 -7.24
C ALA A 157 16.20 23.55 -8.42
N GLY A 158 15.69 23.78 -9.62
CA GLY A 158 16.18 23.12 -10.85
C GLY A 158 15.57 21.78 -11.15
N SER A 159 14.66 21.26 -10.33
CA SER A 159 13.96 20.02 -10.64
C SER A 159 12.81 20.28 -11.62
N THR A 160 12.43 19.21 -12.37
CA THR A 160 11.36 19.29 -13.37
C THR A 160 9.99 18.93 -12.80
N GLY A 161 9.87 18.77 -11.49
CA GLY A 161 8.61 18.42 -10.84
C GLY A 161 8.71 18.59 -9.34
N LYS A 162 7.56 18.38 -8.69
CA LYS A 162 7.45 18.41 -7.23
C LYS A 162 7.67 17.03 -6.66
N THR A 163 8.31 16.96 -5.51
CA THR A 163 8.41 15.74 -4.71
C THR A 163 7.54 15.90 -3.48
N VAL A 164 6.73 14.89 -3.21
CA VAL A 164 5.73 14.94 -2.13
C VAL A 164 5.92 13.71 -1.26
N ARG A 165 5.90 13.92 0.05
CA ARG A 165 5.93 12.82 1.01
C ARG A 165 4.52 12.41 1.36
N ILE A 166 4.29 11.08 1.34
CA ILE A 166 2.98 10.47 1.56
C ILE A 166 3.04 9.60 2.81
N LYS A 167 2.10 9.81 3.72
CA LYS A 167 1.91 8.92 4.86
C LYS A 167 0.93 7.84 4.43
N PRO A 168 1.34 6.56 4.39
CA PRO A 168 0.41 5.48 4.04
C PRO A 168 -0.77 5.43 4.98
N ALA A 169 -1.94 5.07 4.46
CA ALA A 169 -3.15 4.87 5.27
C ALA A 169 -3.07 3.60 6.12
N VAL A 170 -2.26 2.64 5.70
CA VAL A 170 -2.06 1.36 6.39
C VAL A 170 -0.97 1.49 7.43
N ASP A 171 -1.20 0.92 8.62
CA ASP A 171 -0.19 0.86 9.68
C ASP A 171 0.70 -0.38 9.47
N PHE A 172 1.87 -0.17 8.85
CA PHE A 172 2.79 -1.26 8.54
C PHE A 172 3.54 -1.82 9.74
N LEU A 173 3.52 -1.13 10.87
CA LEU A 173 4.14 -1.64 12.09
C LEU A 173 3.29 -2.71 12.79
N HIS A 174 1.97 -2.67 12.59
CA HIS A 174 1.01 -3.52 13.28
C HIS A 174 0.17 -4.37 12.31
N LEU A 175 0.70 -4.63 11.12
CA LEU A 175 -0.01 -5.37 10.09
C LEU A 175 -0.09 -6.86 10.46
N GLU A 176 -1.30 -7.42 10.50
CA GLU A 176 -1.51 -8.83 10.87
C GLU A 176 -2.31 -9.62 9.83
N GLU A 177 -3.43 -9.07 9.34
CA GLU A 177 -4.25 -9.71 8.32
C GLU A 177 -4.38 -8.80 7.09
N VAL A 178 -4.42 -9.41 5.92
CA VAL A 178 -4.53 -8.71 4.64
C VAL A 178 -5.51 -9.42 3.71
N LEU A 179 -5.96 -8.69 2.68
CA LEU A 179 -6.74 -9.25 1.58
C LEU A 179 -5.87 -9.22 0.32
N ILE A 180 -5.87 -10.33 -0.41
CA ILE A 180 -5.19 -10.43 -1.70
C ILE A 180 -6.27 -10.41 -2.79
N VAL A 181 -6.11 -9.53 -3.74
CA VAL A 181 -7.11 -9.27 -4.79
C VAL A 181 -6.82 -10.01 -6.07
#